data_1bb50628597f8a1ce3612ed9ea6b8ab6
#
_entry.id   1bb50628597f8a1ce3612ed9ea6b8ab6
#
_cell.length_a   1.000
_cell.length_b   1.000
_cell.length_c   1.000
_cell.angle_alpha   90.00
_cell.angle_beta   90.00
_cell.angle_gamma   90.00
#
_symmetry.space_group_name_H-M   'P 1'
#
loop_
_entity.id
_entity.type
_entity.pdbx_description
1 polymer ?
#
loop_
_entity_poly.entity_id
_entity_poly.type
_entity_poly.pdbx_seq_one_letter_code
_entity_poly.pdbx_strand_id
1 'polypeptide(L)'
;MAKLFAILVVVASLVALASASDADPINDYCVADLASKVTINGLACKAASSAMSEDFAFRGFRKDGDTNNPLGIALAPGFAGINYPGLNTLGFALAKFNYAKGGLVPPHTHPRAAEVIYVVKGEVHVGFVDTAGKLFATS
;
A
#
# COMPACT_ATOMS: atom_id res chain seq x y z
N MET A 1 -29.74 -14.84 37.48
CA MET A 1 -29.12 -15.81 36.51
C MET A 1 -29.48 -15.45 35.06
N ALA A 2 -30.75 -15.26 34.70
CA ALA A 2 -31.15 -14.95 33.31
C ALA A 2 -30.49 -13.67 32.70
N LYS A 3 -30.38 -12.59 33.49
CA LYS A 3 -29.73 -11.33 33.01
C LYS A 3 -28.23 -11.51 32.76
N LEU A 4 -27.53 -12.27 33.59
CA LEU A 4 -26.13 -12.56 33.44
C LEU A 4 -25.88 -13.43 32.19
N PHE A 5 -26.73 -14.42 31.97
CA PHE A 5 -26.68 -15.26 30.78
C PHE A 5 -26.92 -14.45 29.49
N ALA A 6 -27.93 -13.55 29.50
CA ALA A 6 -28.19 -12.68 28.36
C ALA A 6 -27.02 -11.75 28.05
N ILE A 7 -26.38 -11.17 29.08
CA ILE A 7 -25.16 -10.34 28.89
C ILE A 7 -24.02 -11.16 28.30
N LEU A 8 -23.79 -12.37 28.80
CA LEU A 8 -22.74 -13.26 28.26
C LEU A 8 -22.99 -13.63 26.81
N VAL A 9 -24.24 -13.92 26.43
CA VAL A 9 -24.59 -14.21 25.03
C VAL A 9 -24.34 -13.00 24.12
N VAL A 10 -24.75 -11.79 24.56
CA VAL A 10 -24.51 -10.57 23.79
C VAL A 10 -23.02 -10.28 23.62
N VAL A 11 -22.22 -10.40 24.69
CA VAL A 11 -20.76 -10.20 24.62
C VAL A 11 -20.12 -11.24 23.72
N ALA A 12 -20.49 -12.52 23.81
CA ALA A 12 -19.98 -13.57 22.93
C ALA A 12 -20.34 -13.32 21.47
N SER A 13 -21.54 -12.83 21.18
CA SER A 13 -21.98 -12.46 19.83
C SER A 13 -21.20 -11.27 19.28
N LEU A 14 -20.93 -10.25 20.11
CA LEU A 14 -20.14 -9.08 19.71
C LEU A 14 -18.67 -9.46 19.43
N VAL A 15 -18.09 -10.35 20.24
CA VAL A 15 -16.73 -10.86 20.02
C VAL A 15 -16.67 -11.69 18.73
N ALA A 16 -17.67 -12.53 18.46
CA ALA A 16 -17.74 -13.32 17.22
C ALA A 16 -17.90 -12.42 15.98
N LEU A 17 -18.64 -11.30 16.09
CA LEU A 17 -18.75 -10.32 15.00
C LEU A 17 -17.47 -9.53 14.80
N ALA A 18 -16.69 -9.27 15.85
CA ALA A 18 -15.40 -8.60 15.76
C ALA A 18 -14.31 -9.51 15.14
N SER A 19 -14.53 -10.82 15.14
CA SER A 19 -13.64 -11.81 14.48
C SER A 19 -13.96 -12.03 13.00
N ALA A 20 -14.88 -11.28 12.40
CA ALA A 20 -15.18 -11.29 10.97
C ALA A 20 -14.15 -10.44 10.19
N SER A 21 -12.86 -10.60 10.49
CA SER A 21 -11.76 -10.11 9.66
C SER A 21 -11.54 -11.08 8.49
N ASP A 22 -10.84 -10.62 7.46
CA ASP A 22 -10.34 -11.52 6.41
C ASP A 22 -9.69 -12.76 7.04
N ALA A 23 -9.86 -13.91 6.38
CA ALA A 23 -9.23 -15.15 6.84
C ALA A 23 -7.74 -14.91 7.06
N ASP A 24 -7.22 -15.35 8.18
CA ASP A 24 -5.80 -15.26 8.49
C ASP A 24 -4.96 -15.84 7.34
N PRO A 25 -3.91 -15.17 6.89
CA PRO A 25 -3.05 -15.70 5.85
C PRO A 25 -2.44 -17.02 6.30
N ILE A 26 -2.46 -18.01 5.41
CA ILE A 26 -1.90 -19.36 5.68
C ILE A 26 -0.38 -19.30 5.92
N ASN A 27 0.28 -18.31 5.34
CA ASN A 27 1.71 -18.09 5.43
C ASN A 27 2.02 -16.72 6.01
N ASP A 28 3.10 -16.61 6.77
CA ASP A 28 3.57 -15.34 7.35
C ASP A 28 3.92 -14.29 6.27
N TYR A 29 4.28 -14.75 5.08
CA TYR A 29 4.62 -13.90 3.93
C TYR A 29 4.42 -14.65 2.61
N CYS A 30 4.27 -13.91 1.55
CA CYS A 30 4.21 -14.40 0.17
C CYS A 30 5.12 -13.53 -0.71
N VAL A 31 6.40 -13.89 -0.80
CA VAL A 31 7.32 -13.20 -1.72
C VAL A 31 6.90 -13.49 -3.14
N ALA A 32 6.74 -12.45 -3.97
CA ALA A 32 6.33 -12.60 -5.36
C ALA A 32 7.33 -13.41 -6.18
N ASP A 33 6.85 -14.42 -6.88
CA ASP A 33 7.57 -15.08 -7.97
C ASP A 33 7.36 -14.25 -9.25
N LEU A 34 8.31 -13.39 -9.57
CA LEU A 34 8.25 -12.52 -10.76
C LEU A 34 8.38 -13.30 -12.08
N ALA A 35 8.78 -14.55 -12.05
CA ALA A 35 8.82 -15.42 -13.22
C ALA A 35 7.48 -16.14 -13.50
N SER A 36 6.61 -16.20 -12.50
CA SER A 36 5.31 -16.83 -12.64
C SER A 36 4.37 -16.00 -13.52
N LYS A 37 3.61 -16.70 -14.36
CA LYS A 37 2.50 -16.10 -15.15
C LYS A 37 1.15 -16.23 -14.45
N VAL A 38 1.11 -16.87 -13.29
CA VAL A 38 -0.13 -17.07 -12.52
C VAL A 38 -0.33 -15.89 -11.59
N THR A 39 -1.52 -15.28 -11.64
CA THR A 39 -1.94 -14.19 -10.76
C THR A 39 -3.32 -14.48 -10.18
N ILE A 40 -3.43 -14.51 -8.86
CA ILE A 40 -4.72 -14.65 -8.14
C ILE A 40 -4.64 -13.73 -6.92
N ASN A 41 -5.28 -12.56 -6.99
CA ASN A 41 -5.20 -11.53 -5.95
C ASN A 41 -3.76 -11.14 -5.53
N GLY A 42 -2.86 -11.17 -6.51
CA GLY A 42 -1.42 -10.95 -6.36
C GLY A 42 -0.65 -11.88 -7.29
N LEU A 43 0.66 -11.92 -7.12
CA LEU A 43 1.54 -12.84 -7.83
C LEU A 43 1.66 -14.16 -7.06
N ALA A 44 1.96 -15.26 -7.76
CA ALA A 44 2.30 -16.51 -7.10
C ALA A 44 3.46 -16.30 -6.11
N CYS A 45 3.44 -17.02 -5.01
CA CYS A 45 4.53 -16.98 -4.04
C CYS A 45 5.72 -17.83 -4.51
N LYS A 46 6.94 -17.38 -4.27
CA LYS A 46 8.12 -18.25 -4.28
C LYS A 46 7.97 -19.35 -3.23
N ALA A 47 8.66 -20.47 -3.43
CA ALA A 47 8.83 -21.42 -2.34
C ALA A 47 9.48 -20.74 -1.13
N ALA A 48 8.97 -20.98 0.08
CA ALA A 48 9.48 -20.33 1.30
C ALA A 48 10.99 -20.55 1.49
N SER A 49 11.52 -21.71 1.08
CA SER A 49 12.95 -22.04 1.14
C SER A 49 13.82 -21.20 0.19
N SER A 50 13.23 -20.49 -0.77
CA SER A 50 13.93 -19.61 -1.73
C SER A 50 13.72 -18.11 -1.44
N ALA A 51 12.99 -17.77 -0.37
CA ALA A 51 12.87 -16.39 0.09
C ALA A 51 14.18 -15.94 0.74
N MET A 52 14.60 -14.71 0.44
CA MET A 52 15.84 -14.10 0.94
C MET A 52 15.54 -12.76 1.60
N SER A 53 16.44 -12.29 2.45
CA SER A 53 16.31 -10.97 3.10
C SER A 53 16.20 -9.82 2.09
N GLU A 54 16.83 -9.94 0.93
CA GLU A 54 16.77 -8.98 -0.16
C GLU A 54 15.36 -8.82 -0.75
N ASP A 55 14.54 -9.86 -0.69
CA ASP A 55 13.14 -9.79 -1.14
C ASP A 55 12.31 -8.78 -0.31
N PHE A 56 12.71 -8.58 0.95
CA PHE A 56 12.08 -7.67 1.91
C PHE A 56 12.80 -6.32 2.03
N ALA A 57 13.78 -6.04 1.16
CA ALA A 57 14.56 -4.81 1.18
C ALA A 57 14.44 -4.06 -0.15
N PHE A 58 13.91 -2.84 -0.11
CA PHE A 58 13.87 -1.97 -1.27
C PHE A 58 14.86 -0.81 -1.14
N ARG A 59 15.79 -0.69 -2.09
CA ARG A 59 16.86 0.31 -2.06
C ARG A 59 16.63 1.49 -3.02
N GLY A 60 15.55 1.45 -3.81
CA GLY A 60 15.26 2.47 -4.83
C GLY A 60 15.02 3.87 -4.27
N PHE A 61 14.68 4.00 -2.98
CA PHE A 61 14.46 5.30 -2.35
C PHE A 61 15.75 6.02 -1.93
N ARG A 62 16.91 5.36 -2.01
CA ARG A 62 18.19 5.94 -1.56
C ARG A 62 18.74 7.02 -2.49
N LYS A 63 18.34 6.99 -3.75
CA LYS A 63 18.78 7.98 -4.75
C LYS A 63 17.61 8.86 -5.16
N ASP A 64 17.93 10.12 -5.44
CA ASP A 64 16.98 11.02 -6.10
C ASP A 64 16.92 10.69 -7.57
N GLY A 65 15.73 10.81 -8.15
CA GLY A 65 15.50 10.62 -9.56
C GLY A 65 15.72 11.92 -10.34
N ASP A 66 15.88 11.79 -11.66
CA ASP A 66 15.99 12.94 -12.57
C ASP A 66 14.60 13.56 -12.80
N THR A 67 14.47 14.83 -12.40
CA THR A 67 13.24 15.63 -12.57
C THR A 67 13.24 16.48 -13.82
N ASN A 68 14.24 16.34 -14.70
CA ASN A 68 14.33 17.11 -15.94
C ASN A 68 13.40 16.55 -17.03
N ASN A 69 12.12 16.76 -16.85
CA ASN A 69 11.05 16.33 -17.76
C ASN A 69 9.86 17.32 -17.67
N PRO A 70 8.88 17.23 -18.58
CA PRO A 70 7.76 18.19 -18.63
C PRO A 70 6.91 18.28 -17.37
N LEU A 71 6.84 17.22 -16.55
CA LEU A 71 6.11 17.23 -15.29
C LEU A 71 6.98 17.67 -14.10
N GLY A 72 8.29 17.76 -14.28
CA GLY A 72 9.21 18.12 -13.22
C GLY A 72 9.23 17.13 -12.06
N ILE A 73 8.99 15.84 -12.31
CA ILE A 73 8.96 14.80 -11.27
C ILE A 73 9.79 13.58 -11.62
N ALA A 74 10.25 12.89 -10.60
CA ALA A 74 10.78 11.54 -10.76
C ALA A 74 10.10 10.60 -9.76
N LEU A 75 9.64 9.46 -10.24
CA LEU A 75 8.97 8.42 -9.47
C LEU A 75 9.90 7.22 -9.29
N ALA A 76 10.15 6.83 -8.05
CA ALA A 76 10.75 5.54 -7.71
C ALA A 76 9.65 4.64 -7.10
N PRO A 77 9.09 3.68 -7.86
CA PRO A 77 8.08 2.78 -7.33
C PRO A 77 8.72 1.66 -6.51
N GLY A 78 8.06 1.28 -5.41
CA GLY A 78 8.34 0.05 -4.66
C GLY A 78 7.11 -0.84 -4.70
N PHE A 79 6.97 -1.64 -5.76
CA PHE A 79 5.79 -2.44 -6.05
C PHE A 79 6.13 -3.93 -6.08
N ALA A 80 5.26 -4.76 -5.50
CA ALA A 80 5.44 -6.21 -5.42
C ALA A 80 5.73 -6.87 -6.77
N GLY A 81 5.01 -6.45 -7.81
CA GLY A 81 5.12 -7.02 -9.17
C GLY A 81 6.28 -6.47 -10.01
N ILE A 82 7.10 -5.57 -9.48
CA ILE A 82 8.16 -4.91 -10.25
C ILE A 82 9.53 -5.10 -9.59
N ASN A 83 9.69 -4.64 -8.36
CA ASN A 83 11.02 -4.51 -7.74
C ASN A 83 11.04 -4.65 -6.22
N TYR A 84 9.89 -4.94 -5.59
CA TYR A 84 9.78 -5.15 -4.15
C TYR A 84 8.90 -6.38 -3.84
N PRO A 85 9.38 -7.59 -4.18
CA PRO A 85 8.56 -8.80 -4.16
C PRO A 85 8.01 -9.17 -2.77
N GLY A 86 8.66 -8.74 -1.70
CA GLY A 86 8.19 -8.96 -0.33
C GLY A 86 6.89 -8.22 0.03
N LEU A 87 6.45 -7.24 -0.78
CA LEU A 87 5.16 -6.56 -0.59
C LEU A 87 3.96 -7.35 -1.12
N ASN A 88 4.20 -8.47 -1.81
CA ASN A 88 3.12 -9.23 -2.41
C ASN A 88 2.12 -9.68 -1.35
N THR A 89 0.84 -9.51 -1.61
CA THR A 89 -0.32 -9.82 -0.75
C THR A 89 -0.47 -8.96 0.52
N LEU A 90 0.42 -8.01 0.80
CA LEU A 90 0.32 -7.16 1.99
C LEU A 90 -0.68 -6.00 1.85
N GLY A 91 -1.25 -5.80 0.67
CA GLY A 91 -2.29 -4.80 0.42
C GLY A 91 -1.80 -3.35 0.37
N PHE A 92 -0.49 -3.11 0.29
CA PHE A 92 0.06 -1.77 0.13
C PHE A 92 1.22 -1.73 -0.87
N ALA A 93 1.52 -0.54 -1.35
CA ALA A 93 2.67 -0.23 -2.18
C ALA A 93 3.31 1.07 -1.69
N LEU A 94 4.56 1.28 -2.04
CA LEU A 94 5.31 2.48 -1.68
C LEU A 94 5.80 3.18 -2.96
N ALA A 95 5.90 4.51 -2.90
CA ALA A 95 6.51 5.28 -3.96
C ALA A 95 7.23 6.50 -3.38
N LYS A 96 8.43 6.79 -3.91
CA LYS A 96 9.11 8.05 -3.63
C LYS A 96 8.99 8.95 -4.84
N PHE A 97 8.57 10.18 -4.60
CA PHE A 97 8.57 11.25 -5.59
C PHE A 97 9.66 12.26 -5.27
N ASN A 98 10.42 12.64 -6.29
CA ASN A 98 11.23 13.86 -6.28
C ASN A 98 10.54 14.89 -7.17
N TYR A 99 10.50 16.13 -6.72
CA TYR A 99 9.91 17.24 -7.44
C TYR A 99 10.97 18.30 -7.74
N ALA A 100 11.02 18.79 -8.97
CA ALA A 100 11.61 20.08 -9.27
C ALA A 100 10.67 21.19 -8.75
N LYS A 101 11.16 22.42 -8.69
CA LYS A 101 10.29 23.57 -8.38
C LYS A 101 9.16 23.68 -9.41
N GLY A 102 7.92 23.61 -8.94
CA GLY A 102 6.74 23.59 -9.80
C GLY A 102 6.41 22.24 -10.43
N GLY A 103 7.10 21.18 -10.05
CA GLY A 103 6.79 19.82 -10.50
C GLY A 103 5.40 19.38 -10.03
N LEU A 104 4.71 18.59 -10.85
CA LEU A 104 3.32 18.22 -10.66
C LEU A 104 3.09 16.72 -10.90
N VAL A 105 2.49 16.05 -9.91
CA VAL A 105 1.77 14.79 -10.15
C VAL A 105 0.35 15.15 -10.57
N PRO A 106 -0.08 14.81 -11.79
CA PRO A 106 -1.41 15.15 -12.26
C PRO A 106 -2.52 14.52 -11.40
N PRO A 107 -3.70 15.14 -11.32
CA PRO A 107 -4.85 14.52 -10.66
C PRO A 107 -5.11 13.10 -11.18
N HIS A 108 -5.27 12.17 -10.24
CA HIS A 108 -5.49 10.75 -10.54
C HIS A 108 -6.33 10.10 -9.44
N THR A 109 -6.68 8.86 -9.60
CA THR A 109 -7.47 8.10 -8.63
C THR A 109 -6.84 6.75 -8.32
N HIS A 110 -7.05 6.28 -7.10
CA HIS A 110 -6.71 4.93 -6.66
C HIS A 110 -8.01 4.16 -6.36
N PRO A 111 -8.62 3.46 -7.33
CA PRO A 111 -9.97 2.88 -7.17
C PRO A 111 -10.11 1.88 -6.03
N ARG A 112 -9.02 1.30 -5.55
CA ARG A 112 -9.01 0.24 -4.52
C ARG A 112 -8.04 0.50 -3.38
N ALA A 113 -7.50 1.73 -3.26
CA ALA A 113 -6.50 2.03 -2.25
C ALA A 113 -6.70 3.43 -1.67
N ALA A 114 -6.37 3.60 -0.41
CA ALA A 114 -6.11 4.89 0.20
C ALA A 114 -4.65 5.29 -0.05
N GLU A 115 -4.39 6.59 -0.09
CA GLU A 115 -3.05 7.15 -0.22
C GLU A 115 -2.69 7.95 1.03
N VAL A 116 -1.45 7.76 1.49
CA VAL A 116 -0.84 8.58 2.55
C VAL A 116 0.39 9.24 1.95
N ILE A 117 0.48 10.56 2.10
CA ILE A 117 1.62 11.35 1.64
C ILE A 117 2.42 11.78 2.86
N TYR A 118 3.74 11.51 2.83
CA TYR A 118 4.69 11.95 3.84
C TYR A 118 5.78 12.80 3.17
N VAL A 119 5.86 14.08 3.53
CA VAL A 119 6.86 15.01 2.98
C VAL A 119 8.15 14.84 3.76
N VAL A 120 9.17 14.27 3.12
CA VAL A 120 10.49 14.05 3.72
C VAL A 120 11.30 15.35 3.75
N LYS A 121 11.18 16.17 2.71
CA LYS A 121 11.94 17.41 2.57
C LYS A 121 11.22 18.39 1.64
N GLY A 122 11.21 19.66 2.00
CA GLY A 122 10.60 20.74 1.23
C GLY A 122 9.12 20.91 1.57
N GLU A 123 8.38 21.49 0.62
CA GLU A 123 6.96 21.80 0.75
C GLU A 123 6.23 21.33 -0.51
N VAL A 124 5.05 20.77 -0.33
CA VAL A 124 4.22 20.26 -1.43
C VAL A 124 2.78 20.70 -1.19
N HIS A 125 2.15 21.27 -2.22
CA HIS A 125 0.70 21.50 -2.21
C HIS A 125 0.00 20.20 -2.57
N VAL A 126 -0.92 19.78 -1.71
CA VAL A 126 -1.69 18.55 -1.89
C VAL A 126 -3.17 18.87 -1.88
N GLY A 127 -3.93 18.25 -2.77
CA GLY A 127 -5.38 18.41 -2.78
C GLY A 127 -6.08 17.15 -3.28
N PHE A 128 -7.35 17.03 -2.92
CA PHE A 128 -8.24 16.01 -3.47
C PHE A 128 -9.63 16.60 -3.73
N VAL A 129 -10.34 15.98 -4.65
CA VAL A 129 -11.72 16.32 -4.98
C VAL A 129 -12.62 15.18 -4.51
N ASP A 130 -13.64 15.49 -3.72
CA ASP A 130 -14.61 14.49 -3.27
C ASP A 130 -15.64 14.14 -4.36
N THR A 131 -16.51 13.19 -4.06
CA THR A 131 -17.57 12.74 -5.01
C THR A 131 -18.63 13.81 -5.28
N ALA A 132 -18.70 14.87 -4.48
CA ALA A 132 -19.57 16.03 -4.69
C ALA A 132 -18.90 17.13 -5.53
N GLY A 133 -17.66 16.93 -5.96
CA GLY A 133 -16.88 17.91 -6.73
C GLY A 133 -16.23 18.98 -5.88
N LYS A 134 -16.18 18.85 -4.56
CA LYS A 134 -15.55 19.82 -3.68
C LYS A 134 -14.04 19.56 -3.58
N LEU A 135 -13.24 20.61 -3.82
CA LEU A 135 -11.80 20.57 -3.66
C LEU A 135 -11.39 20.85 -2.19
N PHE A 136 -10.51 20.02 -1.68
CA PHE A 136 -9.77 20.21 -0.45
C PHE A 136 -8.28 20.27 -0.78
N ALA A 137 -7.60 21.33 -0.38
CA ALA A 137 -6.18 21.53 -0.64
C ALA A 137 -5.47 22.17 0.55
N THR A 138 -4.20 21.83 0.73
CA THR A 138 -3.31 22.36 1.77
C THR A 138 -1.84 22.30 1.32
N SER A 139 -0.99 22.95 2.08
CA SER A 139 0.47 22.91 1.96
C SER A 139 1.05 22.38 3.26
#